data_eddcb2c23f0cc99667ed31b09173375d
#
_entry.id   eddcb2c23f0cc99667ed31b09173375d
#
_cell.length_a   1.000
_cell.length_b   1.000
_cell.length_c   1.000
_cell.angle_alpha   90.00
_cell.angle_beta   90.00
_cell.angle_gamma   90.00
#
_symmetry.space_group_name_H-M   'P 1'
#
loop_
_entity.id
_entity.type
_entity.pdbx_description
1 polymer ?
#
loop_
_entity_poly.entity_id
_entity_poly.type
_entity_poly.pdbx_seq_one_letter_code
_entity_poly.pdbx_strand_id
1 'polypeptide(L)'
;RHLGVNWEKSTLRGGLPRIATTLQKGGVTCNVTLSLQSTNQDTLKAIKRSNLPINDFYAFKSSLHDQHLHTYTELILGLPLETYDSFAAGINQVMSPRLEGSYCIYLCQMLENTELNTEISRKAYQIETRLCKSTVTNRRYQESESQMREIEEFVVATSTMSLEEWKRAYLMGYFSIAMYNHRIAFFVMNYLRSEHGKNPIEFIEFLIDCVLENSVLFPRLYLGLSQIIQQRSLVLDGTSAMRVTDDSGGL
;
A
#
# COMPACT_ATOMS: atom_id res chain seq x y z
N ARG A 1 25.75 -6.88 5.25
CA ARG A 1 25.00 -7.91 4.50
C ARG A 1 23.53 -7.68 4.74
N HIS A 2 22.71 -7.77 3.71
CA HIS A 2 21.24 -7.61 3.79
C HIS A 2 20.58 -8.99 3.63
N LEU A 3 19.64 -9.31 4.53
CA LEU A 3 18.82 -10.51 4.47
C LEU A 3 17.35 -10.08 4.44
N GLY A 4 16.67 -10.41 3.34
CA GLY A 4 15.21 -10.27 3.26
C GLY A 4 14.56 -11.47 3.95
N VAL A 5 13.70 -11.21 4.93
CA VAL A 5 12.98 -12.26 5.67
C VAL A 5 11.50 -11.89 5.71
N ASN A 6 10.67 -12.80 5.25
CA ASN A 6 9.23 -12.71 5.45
C ASN A 6 8.87 -13.37 6.77
N TRP A 7 8.17 -12.63 7.62
CA TRP A 7 7.80 -13.08 8.95
C TRP A 7 6.34 -13.52 8.98
N GLU A 8 6.09 -14.71 9.50
CA GLU A 8 4.74 -15.17 9.72
C GLU A 8 4.13 -14.51 10.97
N LYS A 9 2.85 -14.10 10.89
CA LYS A 9 2.16 -13.35 11.96
C LYS A 9 2.05 -14.09 13.29
N SER A 10 1.98 -15.41 13.26
CA SER A 10 1.91 -16.24 14.47
C SER A 10 3.15 -16.13 15.34
N THR A 11 4.28 -15.69 14.77
CA THR A 11 5.57 -15.58 15.47
C THR A 11 5.78 -14.21 16.15
N LEU A 12 4.86 -13.25 16.02
CA LEU A 12 4.96 -11.94 16.63
C LEU A 12 5.05 -11.98 18.18
N ARG A 13 4.55 -13.02 18.81
CA ARG A 13 4.44 -13.11 20.28
C ARG A 13 5.68 -13.63 21.03
N GLY A 14 6.75 -14.08 20.39
CA GLY A 14 7.83 -14.62 21.22
C GLY A 14 9.22 -14.66 20.62
N GLY A 15 9.36 -15.00 19.37
CA GLY A 15 10.68 -15.28 18.77
C GLY A 15 11.23 -14.17 17.89
N LEU A 16 10.34 -13.43 17.22
CA LEU A 16 10.70 -12.49 16.16
C LEU A 16 11.63 -11.35 16.62
N PRO A 17 11.35 -10.60 17.69
CA PRO A 17 12.26 -9.56 18.15
C PRO A 17 13.65 -10.12 18.49
N ARG A 18 13.68 -11.30 19.14
CA ARG A 18 14.95 -11.94 19.51
C ARG A 18 15.76 -12.38 18.28
N ILE A 19 15.08 -12.96 17.27
CA ILE A 19 15.74 -13.37 16.02
C ILE A 19 16.26 -12.13 15.28
N ALA A 20 15.42 -11.13 15.09
CA ALA A 20 15.80 -9.88 14.40
C ALA A 20 16.98 -9.17 15.09
N THR A 21 16.93 -9.05 16.41
CA THR A 21 18.04 -8.48 17.20
C THR A 21 19.32 -9.32 17.11
N THR A 22 19.21 -10.65 17.07
CA THR A 22 20.37 -11.53 16.93
C THR A 22 21.01 -11.36 15.56
N LEU A 23 20.21 -11.28 14.49
CA LEU A 23 20.70 -11.03 13.12
C LEU A 23 21.38 -9.67 13.03
N GLN A 24 20.79 -8.63 13.61
CA GLN A 24 21.35 -7.28 13.63
C GLN A 24 22.70 -7.23 14.36
N LYS A 25 22.81 -7.87 15.53
CA LYS A 25 24.08 -8.00 16.27
C LYS A 25 25.16 -8.75 15.46
N GLY A 26 24.73 -9.66 14.59
CA GLY A 26 25.60 -10.34 13.63
C GLY A 26 25.98 -9.52 12.38
N GLY A 27 25.61 -8.24 12.33
CA GLY A 27 25.88 -7.36 11.19
C GLY A 27 24.99 -7.63 9.98
N VAL A 28 23.83 -8.28 10.18
CA VAL A 28 22.83 -8.53 9.14
C VAL A 28 21.70 -7.55 9.29
N THR A 29 21.48 -6.70 8.28
CA THR A 29 20.31 -5.81 8.24
C THR A 29 19.08 -6.62 7.87
N CYS A 30 18.05 -6.60 8.70
CA CYS A 30 16.75 -7.17 8.39
C CYS A 30 15.65 -6.15 8.70
N ASN A 31 14.65 -6.10 7.84
CA ASN A 31 13.44 -5.31 8.08
C ASN A 31 12.36 -6.24 8.64
N VAL A 32 11.63 -5.77 9.62
CA VAL A 32 10.50 -6.51 10.19
C VAL A 32 9.21 -6.01 9.53
N THR A 33 8.58 -6.89 8.77
CA THR A 33 7.29 -6.60 8.15
C THR A 33 6.16 -6.80 9.15
N LEU A 34 5.31 -5.79 9.30
CA LEU A 34 4.14 -5.81 10.17
C LEU A 34 2.87 -5.64 9.31
N SER A 35 2.49 -6.69 8.59
CA SER A 35 1.37 -6.65 7.66
C SER A 35 0.03 -6.56 8.40
N LEU A 36 -0.67 -5.44 8.29
CA LEU A 36 -2.06 -5.29 8.75
C LEU A 36 -3.06 -5.75 7.68
N GLN A 37 -2.72 -5.56 6.41
CA GLN A 37 -3.56 -5.77 5.23
C GLN A 37 -4.74 -4.79 5.18
N SER A 38 -5.55 -4.71 6.21
CA SER A 38 -6.61 -3.76 6.50
C SER A 38 -6.70 -3.52 8.00
N THR A 39 -7.35 -2.45 8.40
CA THR A 39 -7.74 -2.18 9.80
C THR A 39 -9.24 -2.37 10.03
N ASN A 40 -10.00 -2.60 8.96
CA ASN A 40 -11.43 -2.89 9.02
C ASN A 40 -11.69 -4.33 9.45
N GLN A 41 -12.48 -4.51 10.52
CA GLN A 41 -12.73 -5.82 11.11
C GLN A 41 -13.56 -6.73 10.19
N ASP A 42 -14.48 -6.19 9.41
CA ASP A 42 -15.31 -6.98 8.50
C ASP A 42 -14.49 -7.44 7.28
N THR A 43 -13.62 -6.58 6.76
CA THR A 43 -12.62 -6.94 5.76
C THR A 43 -11.72 -8.06 6.27
N LEU A 44 -11.18 -7.92 7.49
CA LEU A 44 -10.30 -8.94 8.08
C LEU A 44 -11.02 -10.29 8.25
N LYS A 45 -12.29 -10.27 8.69
CA LYS A 45 -13.10 -11.50 8.77
C LYS A 45 -13.32 -12.13 7.39
N ALA A 46 -13.62 -11.30 6.37
CA ALA A 46 -13.86 -11.78 5.01
C ALA A 46 -12.64 -12.49 4.43
N ILE A 47 -11.44 -12.01 4.72
CA ILE A 47 -10.17 -12.63 4.29
C ILE A 47 -9.59 -13.61 5.32
N LYS A 48 -10.37 -14.00 6.34
CA LYS A 48 -9.99 -14.93 7.40
C LYS A 48 -8.69 -14.56 8.12
N ARG A 49 -8.53 -13.28 8.42
CA ARG A 49 -7.36 -12.74 9.14
C ARG A 49 -7.76 -12.11 10.47
N SER A 50 -6.83 -12.13 11.39
CA SER A 50 -6.91 -11.36 12.63
C SER A 50 -5.65 -10.53 12.78
N ASN A 51 -5.82 -9.27 13.14
CA ASN A 51 -4.72 -8.40 13.51
C ASN A 51 -4.60 -8.33 15.03
N LEU A 52 -3.44 -7.89 15.52
CA LEU A 52 -3.32 -7.43 16.89
C LEU A 52 -4.27 -6.23 17.10
N PRO A 53 -4.84 -6.06 18.31
CA PRO A 53 -5.49 -4.81 18.66
C PRO A 53 -4.56 -3.64 18.34
N ILE A 54 -5.10 -2.53 17.85
CA ILE A 54 -4.27 -1.44 17.31
C ILE A 54 -3.29 -0.87 18.34
N ASN A 55 -3.69 -0.81 19.61
CA ASN A 55 -2.80 -0.34 20.68
C ASN A 55 -1.65 -1.33 20.93
N ASP A 56 -1.90 -2.63 20.86
CA ASP A 56 -0.86 -3.67 21.00
C ASP A 56 0.07 -3.64 19.79
N PHE A 57 -0.45 -3.37 18.59
CA PHE A 57 0.34 -3.15 17.40
C PHE A 57 1.28 -1.96 17.55
N TYR A 58 0.79 -0.84 18.08
CA TYR A 58 1.63 0.35 18.34
C TYR A 58 2.70 0.08 19.39
N ALA A 59 2.34 -0.55 20.51
CA ALA A 59 3.29 -0.92 21.55
C ALA A 59 4.37 -1.87 21.02
N PHE A 60 3.98 -2.85 20.22
CA PHE A 60 4.91 -3.79 19.60
C PHE A 60 5.86 -3.09 18.63
N LYS A 61 5.35 -2.24 17.76
CA LYS A 61 6.16 -1.47 16.80
C LYS A 61 7.15 -0.54 17.51
N SER A 62 6.72 0.15 18.58
CA SER A 62 7.59 0.96 19.41
C SER A 62 8.70 0.13 20.03
N SER A 63 8.39 -1.06 20.57
CA SER A 63 9.40 -1.94 21.15
C SER A 63 10.45 -2.43 20.18
N LEU A 64 10.09 -2.59 18.89
CA LEU A 64 11.05 -2.92 17.83
C LEU A 64 11.95 -1.72 17.49
N HIS A 65 11.35 -0.51 17.47
CA HIS A 65 12.09 0.72 17.25
C HIS A 65 13.11 0.98 18.36
N ASP A 66 12.76 0.79 19.64
CA ASP A 66 13.66 0.91 20.78
C ASP A 66 14.86 -0.06 20.68
N GLN A 67 14.70 -1.16 19.95
CA GLN A 67 15.76 -2.10 19.62
C GLN A 67 16.49 -1.75 18.32
N HIS A 68 16.26 -0.58 17.74
CA HIS A 68 16.81 -0.12 16.46
C HIS A 68 16.48 -1.03 15.27
N LEU A 69 15.36 -1.74 15.34
CA LEU A 69 14.88 -2.59 14.25
C LEU A 69 13.98 -1.79 13.31
N HIS A 70 14.34 -1.78 12.03
CA HIS A 70 13.53 -1.14 11.02
C HIS A 70 12.26 -1.95 10.75
N THR A 71 11.14 -1.26 10.76
CA THR A 71 9.83 -1.86 10.49
C THR A 71 9.16 -1.20 9.31
N TYR A 72 8.36 -1.97 8.58
CA TYR A 72 7.40 -1.40 7.65
C TYR A 72 6.05 -2.13 7.78
N THR A 73 5.00 -1.40 7.44
CA THR A 73 3.62 -1.87 7.57
C THR A 73 3.02 -2.02 6.17
N GLU A 74 2.16 -3.02 5.99
CA GLU A 74 1.52 -3.28 4.71
C GLU A 74 0.01 -3.15 4.83
N LEU A 75 -0.60 -2.44 3.86
CA LEU A 75 -2.03 -2.40 3.59
C LEU A 75 -2.28 -2.93 2.19
N ILE A 76 -3.51 -3.40 1.93
CA ILE A 76 -3.94 -3.85 0.61
C ILE A 76 -5.18 -3.07 0.20
N LEU A 77 -5.14 -2.44 -0.97
CA LEU A 77 -6.29 -1.79 -1.60
C LEU A 77 -7.07 -2.79 -2.45
N GLY A 78 -8.39 -2.81 -2.28
CA GLY A 78 -9.31 -3.64 -3.07
C GLY A 78 -9.72 -4.94 -2.36
N LEU A 79 -9.51 -5.07 -1.06
CA LEU A 79 -10.00 -6.20 -0.28
C LEU A 79 -11.54 -6.18 -0.18
N PRO A 80 -12.19 -7.37 -0.06
CA PRO A 80 -13.63 -7.45 0.14
C PRO A 80 -14.08 -6.73 1.40
N LEU A 81 -15.26 -6.09 1.35
CA LEU A 81 -15.88 -5.33 2.44
C LEU A 81 -15.06 -4.12 2.92
N GLU A 82 -13.94 -3.80 2.26
CA GLU A 82 -13.25 -2.54 2.45
C GLU A 82 -14.03 -1.42 1.76
N THR A 83 -14.23 -0.29 2.45
CA THR A 83 -14.80 0.93 1.88
C THR A 83 -13.69 1.97 1.68
N TYR A 84 -13.98 3.00 0.89
CA TYR A 84 -13.07 4.15 0.77
C TYR A 84 -12.72 4.73 2.15
N ASP A 85 -13.73 4.97 2.99
CA ASP A 85 -13.54 5.57 4.32
C ASP A 85 -12.74 4.66 5.26
N SER A 86 -13.00 3.35 5.25
CA SER A 86 -12.24 2.41 6.10
C SER A 86 -10.79 2.29 5.65
N PHE A 87 -10.53 2.33 4.34
CA PHE A 87 -9.18 2.35 3.80
C PHE A 87 -8.43 3.64 4.15
N ALA A 88 -9.09 4.79 4.02
CA ALA A 88 -8.58 6.10 4.44
C ALA A 88 -8.23 6.12 5.94
N ALA A 89 -9.11 5.60 6.79
CA ALA A 89 -8.87 5.44 8.22
C ALA A 89 -7.67 4.52 8.49
N GLY A 90 -7.52 3.44 7.73
CA GLY A 90 -6.37 2.54 7.81
C GLY A 90 -5.05 3.24 7.49
N ILE A 91 -5.00 4.04 6.43
CA ILE A 91 -3.83 4.87 6.09
C ILE A 91 -3.53 5.86 7.24
N ASN A 92 -4.55 6.52 7.76
CA ASN A 92 -4.36 7.45 8.88
C ASN A 92 -3.77 6.77 10.13
N GLN A 93 -4.18 5.54 10.42
CA GLN A 93 -3.64 4.77 11.53
C GLN A 93 -2.16 4.42 11.33
N VAL A 94 -1.75 4.02 10.13
CA VAL A 94 -0.34 3.70 9.85
C VAL A 94 0.56 4.93 9.78
N MET A 95 -0.01 6.12 9.50
CA MET A 95 0.68 7.42 9.55
C MET A 95 0.74 8.03 10.97
N SER A 96 0.50 7.26 12.02
CA SER A 96 0.56 7.79 13.39
C SER A 96 1.94 8.37 13.71
N PRO A 97 2.04 9.56 14.35
CA PRO A 97 3.31 10.20 14.68
C PRO A 97 4.14 9.40 15.70
N ARG A 98 3.51 8.49 16.43
CA ARG A 98 4.18 7.58 17.35
C ARG A 98 4.88 6.41 16.66
N LEU A 99 4.74 6.31 15.34
CA LEU A 99 5.24 5.18 14.58
C LEU A 99 6.36 5.65 13.66
N GLU A 100 7.58 5.43 14.05
CA GLU A 100 8.69 5.45 13.12
C GLU A 100 8.61 4.24 12.17
N GLY A 101 9.03 4.42 10.94
CA GLY A 101 8.98 3.41 9.90
C GLY A 101 8.11 3.84 8.73
N SER A 102 8.20 3.07 7.68
CA SER A 102 7.44 3.27 6.45
C SER A 102 6.25 2.32 6.37
N TYR A 103 5.38 2.57 5.42
CA TYR A 103 4.34 1.63 5.05
C TYR A 103 4.25 1.51 3.52
N CYS A 104 3.71 0.38 3.07
CA CYS A 104 3.45 0.10 1.67
C CYS A 104 1.95 -0.18 1.48
N ILE A 105 1.45 0.18 0.31
CA ILE A 105 0.10 -0.17 -0.13
C ILE A 105 0.24 -1.06 -1.35
N TYR A 106 -0.25 -2.29 -1.23
CA TYR A 106 -0.31 -3.23 -2.33
C TYR A 106 -1.71 -3.25 -2.93
N LEU A 107 -1.81 -3.56 -4.21
CA LEU A 107 -3.09 -3.83 -4.85
C LEU A 107 -3.51 -5.26 -4.55
N CYS A 108 -4.81 -5.49 -4.34
CA CYS A 108 -5.33 -6.83 -4.14
C CYS A 108 -5.20 -7.64 -5.44
N GLN A 109 -4.25 -8.56 -5.46
CA GLN A 109 -4.03 -9.46 -6.57
C GLN A 109 -4.85 -10.73 -6.40
N MET A 110 -5.52 -11.15 -7.46
CA MET A 110 -6.27 -12.41 -7.51
C MET A 110 -5.32 -13.55 -7.83
N LEU A 111 -4.86 -14.22 -6.80
CA LEU A 111 -3.97 -15.37 -6.95
C LEU A 111 -4.78 -16.62 -7.29
N GLU A 112 -4.28 -17.42 -8.21
CA GLU A 112 -4.87 -18.73 -8.52
C GLU A 112 -4.93 -19.62 -7.27
N ASN A 113 -5.93 -20.48 -7.22
CA ASN A 113 -6.14 -21.43 -6.12
C ASN A 113 -6.36 -20.83 -4.72
N THR A 114 -6.70 -19.53 -4.64
CA THR A 114 -7.11 -18.90 -3.38
C THR A 114 -8.62 -18.91 -3.24
N GLU A 115 -9.10 -18.89 -2.00
CA GLU A 115 -10.54 -18.83 -1.71
C GLU A 115 -11.19 -17.57 -2.26
N LEU A 116 -10.46 -16.45 -2.25
CA LEU A 116 -10.95 -15.18 -2.78
C LEU A 116 -11.22 -15.26 -4.29
N ASN A 117 -10.47 -16.10 -5.01
CA ASN A 117 -10.58 -16.27 -6.46
C ASN A 117 -11.64 -17.31 -6.89
N THR A 118 -12.42 -17.87 -5.97
CA THR A 118 -13.53 -18.76 -6.31
C THR A 118 -14.71 -17.98 -6.88
N GLU A 119 -15.51 -18.63 -7.75
CA GLU A 119 -16.75 -18.03 -8.27
C GLU A 119 -17.70 -17.59 -7.15
N ILE A 120 -17.74 -18.36 -6.07
CA ILE A 120 -18.56 -18.05 -4.89
C ILE A 120 -18.13 -16.71 -4.28
N SER A 121 -16.84 -16.53 -4.01
CA SER A 121 -16.31 -15.31 -3.42
C SER A 121 -16.43 -14.12 -4.38
N ARG A 122 -16.11 -14.30 -5.67
CA ARG A 122 -16.25 -13.26 -6.69
C ARG A 122 -17.70 -12.74 -6.76
N LYS A 123 -18.67 -13.65 -6.74
CA LYS A 123 -20.09 -13.31 -6.77
C LYS A 123 -20.57 -12.69 -5.47
N ALA A 124 -20.17 -13.25 -4.32
CA ALA A 124 -20.59 -12.76 -3.00
C ALA A 124 -20.12 -11.33 -2.72
N TYR A 125 -18.89 -11.00 -3.13
CA TYR A 125 -18.30 -9.67 -2.93
C TYR A 125 -18.39 -8.77 -4.16
N GLN A 126 -19.03 -9.22 -5.25
CA GLN A 126 -19.15 -8.49 -6.53
C GLN A 126 -17.76 -7.99 -7.01
N ILE A 127 -16.78 -8.87 -7.01
CA ILE A 127 -15.40 -8.51 -7.33
C ILE A 127 -15.28 -8.22 -8.83
N GLU A 128 -14.87 -7.00 -9.15
CA GLU A 128 -14.43 -6.64 -10.50
C GLU A 128 -12.92 -6.59 -10.57
N THR A 129 -12.37 -7.09 -11.65
CA THR A 129 -10.92 -7.19 -11.81
C THR A 129 -10.47 -6.65 -13.16
N ARG A 130 -9.16 -6.37 -13.26
CA ARG A 130 -8.47 -6.04 -14.51
C ARG A 130 -7.19 -6.85 -14.63
N LEU A 131 -6.91 -7.27 -15.84
CA LEU A 131 -5.68 -7.97 -16.20
C LEU A 131 -4.58 -6.97 -16.51
N CYS A 132 -3.45 -7.12 -15.86
CA CYS A 132 -2.28 -6.29 -16.08
C CYS A 132 -1.09 -7.16 -16.44
N LYS A 133 -0.25 -6.70 -17.37
CA LYS A 133 1.04 -7.36 -17.59
C LYS A 133 1.93 -7.14 -16.38
N SER A 134 2.51 -8.22 -15.86
CA SER A 134 3.43 -8.14 -14.73
C SER A 134 4.60 -7.20 -15.05
N THR A 135 4.90 -6.31 -14.11
CA THR A 135 6.05 -5.40 -14.22
C THR A 135 7.31 -5.95 -13.58
N VAL A 136 7.24 -7.15 -12.99
CA VAL A 136 8.40 -7.82 -12.43
C VAL A 136 9.27 -8.33 -13.56
N THR A 137 9.84 -7.42 -14.32
CA THR A 137 10.97 -7.75 -15.18
C THR A 137 12.16 -8.00 -14.29
N ASN A 138 12.59 -9.25 -14.26
CA ASN A 138 13.88 -9.60 -13.68
C ASN A 138 14.93 -8.81 -14.49
N ARG A 139 15.48 -7.73 -13.93
CA ARG A 139 16.46 -6.82 -14.59
C ARG A 139 17.69 -7.55 -15.18
N ARG A 140 17.79 -8.87 -15.00
CA ARG A 140 18.86 -9.71 -15.54
C ARG A 140 18.60 -10.24 -16.94
N TYR A 141 17.39 -10.12 -17.45
CA TYR A 141 17.06 -10.57 -18.80
C TYR A 141 16.70 -9.35 -19.64
N GLN A 142 17.58 -9.02 -20.59
CA GLN A 142 17.26 -8.07 -21.67
C GLN A 142 16.01 -8.56 -22.38
N GLU A 143 15.06 -7.66 -22.63
CA GLU A 143 13.81 -7.94 -23.31
C GLU A 143 14.10 -8.57 -24.68
N SER A 144 13.94 -9.87 -24.80
CA SER A 144 13.71 -10.48 -26.11
C SER A 144 12.21 -10.40 -26.39
N GLU A 145 11.82 -9.98 -27.58
CA GLU A 145 10.43 -9.83 -28.01
C GLU A 145 9.58 -11.11 -27.89
N SER A 146 10.22 -12.25 -27.61
CA SER A 146 9.60 -13.58 -27.52
C SER A 146 9.28 -14.05 -26.10
N GLN A 147 9.50 -13.25 -25.06
CA GLN A 147 9.24 -13.70 -23.69
C GLN A 147 7.73 -13.70 -23.38
N MET A 148 7.23 -14.84 -22.90
CA MET A 148 5.90 -14.93 -22.29
C MET A 148 5.84 -13.95 -21.13
N ARG A 149 4.99 -12.93 -21.25
CA ARG A 149 4.76 -11.95 -20.17
C ARG A 149 3.73 -12.53 -19.22
N GLU A 150 4.04 -12.57 -17.95
CA GLU A 150 3.08 -12.92 -16.92
C GLU A 150 1.95 -11.89 -16.89
N ILE A 151 0.74 -12.38 -16.72
CA ILE A 151 -0.46 -11.55 -16.56
C ILE A 151 -0.90 -11.69 -15.11
N GLU A 152 -1.07 -10.57 -14.46
CA GLU A 152 -1.58 -10.47 -13.11
C GLU A 152 -3.00 -9.90 -13.13
N GLU A 153 -3.84 -10.42 -12.26
CA GLU A 153 -5.23 -9.97 -12.13
C GLU A 153 -5.38 -9.19 -10.83
N PHE A 154 -5.87 -7.95 -10.91
CA PHE A 154 -6.07 -7.08 -9.76
C PHE A 154 -7.54 -6.71 -9.56
N VAL A 155 -7.96 -6.64 -8.29
CA VAL A 155 -9.28 -6.15 -7.90
C VAL A 155 -9.32 -4.63 -8.06
N VAL A 156 -10.36 -4.13 -8.72
CA VAL A 156 -10.56 -2.69 -8.97
C VAL A 156 -11.91 -2.18 -8.49
N ALA A 157 -12.84 -3.06 -8.18
CA ALA A 157 -14.07 -2.71 -7.49
C ALA A 157 -14.61 -3.92 -6.71
N THR A 158 -15.42 -3.65 -5.71
CA THR A 158 -16.15 -4.63 -4.92
C THR A 158 -17.56 -4.12 -4.62
N SER A 159 -18.39 -4.91 -3.94
CA SER A 159 -19.71 -4.47 -3.48
C SER A 159 -19.69 -3.24 -2.55
N THR A 160 -18.53 -2.90 -1.96
CA THR A 160 -18.39 -1.82 -0.97
C THR A 160 -17.45 -0.70 -1.42
N MET A 161 -16.80 -0.84 -2.55
CA MET A 161 -15.91 0.16 -3.13
C MET A 161 -16.07 0.14 -4.65
N SER A 162 -16.66 1.19 -5.20
CA SER A 162 -16.80 1.38 -6.64
C SER A 162 -15.45 1.62 -7.33
N LEU A 163 -15.38 1.46 -8.65
CA LEU A 163 -14.18 1.75 -9.43
C LEU A 163 -13.69 3.20 -9.23
N GLU A 164 -14.59 4.17 -9.15
CA GLU A 164 -14.21 5.58 -8.95
C GLU A 164 -13.65 5.82 -7.53
N GLU A 165 -14.24 5.21 -6.51
CA GLU A 165 -13.70 5.24 -5.16
C GLU A 165 -12.35 4.54 -5.08
N TRP A 166 -12.18 3.41 -5.78
CA TRP A 166 -10.91 2.71 -5.87
C TRP A 166 -9.82 3.57 -6.51
N LYS A 167 -10.12 4.28 -7.60
CA LYS A 167 -9.19 5.23 -8.23
C LYS A 167 -8.79 6.35 -7.27
N ARG A 168 -9.75 6.91 -6.55
CA ARG A 168 -9.50 7.94 -5.55
C ARG A 168 -8.66 7.41 -4.38
N ALA A 169 -8.97 6.20 -3.88
CA ALA A 169 -8.20 5.52 -2.84
C ALA A 169 -6.76 5.22 -3.28
N TYR A 170 -6.58 4.85 -4.55
CA TYR A 170 -5.25 4.65 -5.13
C TYR A 170 -4.42 5.95 -5.13
N LEU A 171 -5.01 7.08 -5.57
CA LEU A 171 -4.34 8.38 -5.53
C LEU A 171 -4.02 8.79 -4.08
N MET A 172 -4.96 8.63 -3.17
CA MET A 172 -4.75 8.91 -1.75
C MET A 172 -3.58 8.09 -1.20
N GLY A 173 -3.52 6.80 -1.52
CA GLY A 173 -2.43 5.92 -1.15
C GLY A 173 -1.08 6.40 -1.69
N TYR A 174 -1.02 6.74 -2.97
CA TYR A 174 0.19 7.26 -3.62
C TYR A 174 0.68 8.56 -2.96
N PHE A 175 -0.23 9.52 -2.77
CA PHE A 175 0.10 10.80 -2.11
C PHE A 175 0.52 10.59 -0.65
N SER A 176 -0.16 9.73 0.07
CA SER A 176 0.17 9.46 1.46
C SER A 176 1.58 8.88 1.62
N ILE A 177 1.98 7.97 0.75
CA ILE A 177 3.35 7.43 0.71
C ILE A 177 4.36 8.56 0.40
N ALA A 178 4.10 9.38 -0.61
CA ALA A 178 4.98 10.49 -0.96
C ALA A 178 5.12 11.49 0.20
N MET A 179 4.02 11.94 0.77
CA MET A 179 4.00 12.95 1.82
C MET A 179 4.60 12.44 3.14
N TYR A 180 4.33 11.18 3.50
CA TYR A 180 4.75 10.60 4.78
C TYR A 180 6.09 9.86 4.67
N ASN A 181 6.22 8.82 3.83
CA ASN A 181 7.43 7.99 3.76
C ASN A 181 8.63 8.77 3.21
N HIS A 182 8.42 9.55 2.14
CA HIS A 182 9.46 10.40 1.55
C HIS A 182 9.62 11.75 2.25
N ARG A 183 8.90 11.97 3.36
CA ARG A 183 9.01 13.15 4.23
C ARG A 183 8.68 14.50 3.56
N ILE A 184 8.01 14.52 2.40
CA ILE A 184 7.69 15.76 1.68
C ILE A 184 6.84 16.70 2.52
N ALA A 185 5.81 16.20 3.20
CA ALA A 185 4.95 16.99 4.09
C ALA A 185 4.83 16.40 5.51
N PHE A 186 5.74 15.53 5.91
CA PHE A 186 5.70 14.82 7.19
C PHE A 186 5.55 15.79 8.38
N PHE A 187 6.36 16.84 8.43
CA PHE A 187 6.32 17.80 9.52
C PHE A 187 5.04 18.65 9.51
N VAL A 188 4.56 19.02 8.31
CA VAL A 188 3.31 19.77 8.15
C VAL A 188 2.13 18.93 8.64
N MET A 189 2.05 17.67 8.25
CA MET A 189 0.98 16.76 8.67
C MET A 189 0.99 16.52 10.18
N ASN A 190 2.18 16.35 10.77
CA ASN A 190 2.30 16.19 12.21
C ASN A 190 1.93 17.48 12.98
N TYR A 191 2.32 18.64 12.48
CA TYR A 191 1.93 19.94 13.02
C TYR A 191 0.41 20.12 12.98
N LEU A 192 -0.22 19.87 11.83
CA LEU A 192 -1.68 19.97 11.69
C LEU A 192 -2.41 19.02 12.65
N ARG A 193 -1.85 17.83 12.87
CA ARG A 193 -2.40 16.86 13.82
C ARG A 193 -2.24 17.30 15.27
N SER A 194 -1.03 17.74 15.66
CA SER A 194 -0.74 18.07 17.08
C SER A 194 -1.38 19.38 17.51
N GLU A 195 -1.30 20.42 16.67
CA GLU A 195 -1.74 21.77 17.05
C GLU A 195 -3.19 22.06 16.64
N HIS A 196 -3.69 21.41 15.60
CA HIS A 196 -5.02 21.70 15.05
C HIS A 196 -5.98 20.50 15.10
N GLY A 197 -5.55 19.35 15.60
CA GLY A 197 -6.38 18.14 15.67
C GLY A 197 -6.82 17.61 14.31
N LYS A 198 -6.16 18.04 13.22
CA LYS A 198 -6.53 17.68 11.86
C LYS A 198 -6.04 16.29 11.49
N ASN A 199 -6.88 15.54 10.78
CA ASN A 199 -6.50 14.26 10.25
C ASN A 199 -5.58 14.45 9.02
N PRO A 200 -4.38 13.83 8.97
CA PRO A 200 -3.51 13.87 7.80
C PRO A 200 -4.18 13.46 6.48
N ILE A 201 -5.17 12.59 6.52
CA ILE A 201 -5.93 12.21 5.32
C ILE A 201 -6.72 13.40 4.77
N GLU A 202 -7.35 14.22 5.62
CA GLU A 202 -8.05 15.44 5.18
C GLU A 202 -7.11 16.39 4.43
N PHE A 203 -5.86 16.51 4.90
CA PHE A 203 -4.86 17.31 4.21
C PHE A 203 -4.46 16.71 2.86
N ILE A 204 -4.31 15.39 2.76
CA ILE A 204 -3.99 14.72 1.51
C ILE A 204 -5.14 14.84 0.51
N GLU A 205 -6.38 14.63 0.95
CA GLU A 205 -7.58 14.82 0.12
C GLU A 205 -7.69 16.25 -0.40
N PHE A 206 -7.50 17.22 0.49
CA PHE A 206 -7.44 18.64 0.10
C PHE A 206 -6.38 18.91 -0.98
N LEU A 207 -5.19 18.33 -0.85
CA LEU A 207 -4.14 18.50 -1.86
C LEU A 207 -4.54 17.85 -3.20
N ILE A 208 -5.14 16.67 -3.18
CA ILE A 208 -5.60 15.99 -4.39
C ILE A 208 -6.66 16.86 -5.09
N ASP A 209 -7.66 17.34 -4.35
CA ASP A 209 -8.74 18.16 -4.88
C ASP A 209 -8.19 19.49 -5.40
N CYS A 210 -7.31 20.15 -4.66
CA CYS A 210 -6.64 21.38 -5.13
C CYS A 210 -5.91 21.19 -6.46
N VAL A 211 -5.23 20.07 -6.65
CA VAL A 211 -4.48 19.80 -7.89
C VAL A 211 -5.43 19.46 -9.03
N LEU A 212 -6.47 18.67 -8.78
CA LEU A 212 -7.44 18.27 -9.80
C LEU A 212 -8.32 19.45 -10.25
N GLU A 213 -8.70 20.33 -9.32
CA GLU A 213 -9.53 21.51 -9.61
C GLU A 213 -8.74 22.68 -10.20
N ASN A 214 -7.45 22.80 -9.89
CA ASN A 214 -6.61 23.94 -10.26
C ASN A 214 -5.50 23.53 -11.24
N SER A 215 -5.88 22.95 -12.37
CA SER A 215 -4.93 22.55 -13.42
C SER A 215 -4.07 23.69 -13.94
N VAL A 216 -4.55 24.93 -13.86
CA VAL A 216 -3.82 26.15 -14.29
C VAL A 216 -2.74 26.54 -13.27
N LEU A 217 -3.00 26.41 -11.97
CA LEU A 217 -2.03 26.75 -10.91
C LEU A 217 -0.96 25.67 -10.74
N PHE A 218 -1.32 24.42 -10.96
CA PHE A 218 -0.42 23.26 -10.78
C PHE A 218 -0.32 22.41 -12.06
N PRO A 219 -0.01 22.98 -13.23
CA PRO A 219 -0.14 22.26 -14.52
C PRO A 219 0.74 21.00 -14.59
N ARG A 220 1.96 21.05 -14.05
CA ARG A 220 2.86 19.87 -14.06
C ARG A 220 2.38 18.77 -13.11
N LEU A 221 1.88 19.14 -11.94
CA LEU A 221 1.37 18.19 -10.96
C LEU A 221 0.05 17.59 -11.44
N TYR A 222 -0.85 18.41 -11.98
CA TYR A 222 -2.08 17.98 -12.62
C TYR A 222 -1.82 17.02 -13.78
N LEU A 223 -0.86 17.35 -14.65
CA LEU A 223 -0.48 16.48 -15.76
C LEU A 223 0.07 15.15 -15.26
N GLY A 224 0.95 15.17 -14.26
CA GLY A 224 1.49 13.95 -13.65
C GLY A 224 0.40 13.09 -13.04
N LEU A 225 -0.55 13.66 -12.28
CA LEU A 225 -1.69 12.94 -11.72
C LEU A 225 -2.60 12.38 -12.80
N SER A 226 -2.92 13.18 -13.82
CA SER A 226 -3.74 12.75 -14.95
C SER A 226 -3.09 11.58 -15.68
N GLN A 227 -1.77 11.62 -15.85
CA GLN A 227 -1.01 10.53 -16.45
C GLN A 227 -1.04 9.26 -15.58
N ILE A 228 -0.89 9.39 -14.27
CA ILE A 228 -0.99 8.24 -13.34
C ILE A 228 -2.38 7.62 -13.41
N ILE A 229 -3.43 8.44 -13.36
CA ILE A 229 -4.82 7.99 -13.47
C ILE A 229 -5.04 7.32 -14.83
N GLN A 230 -4.62 7.97 -15.92
CA GLN A 230 -4.79 7.46 -17.27
C GLN A 230 -3.98 6.19 -17.51
N GLN A 231 -2.72 6.14 -17.10
CA GLN A 231 -1.90 4.93 -17.21
C GLN A 231 -2.51 3.77 -16.44
N ARG A 232 -3.05 4.02 -15.25
CA ARG A 232 -3.76 3.00 -14.48
C ARG A 232 -5.07 2.58 -15.13
N SER A 233 -5.83 3.51 -15.69
CA SER A 233 -7.01 3.19 -16.48
C SER A 233 -6.68 2.35 -17.70
N LEU A 234 -5.66 2.73 -18.48
CA LEU A 234 -5.21 2.00 -19.65
C LEU A 234 -4.68 0.60 -19.32
N VAL A 235 -3.96 0.47 -18.21
CA VAL A 235 -3.55 -0.84 -17.68
C VAL A 235 -4.77 -1.65 -17.28
N LEU A 236 -5.75 -1.02 -16.64
CA LEU A 236 -7.00 -1.64 -16.23
C LEU A 236 -7.88 -2.02 -17.41
N ASP A 237 -7.76 -1.35 -18.55
CA ASP A 237 -8.48 -1.67 -19.79
C ASP A 237 -7.77 -2.74 -20.67
N GLY A 238 -6.66 -3.27 -20.19
CA GLY A 238 -5.91 -4.32 -20.91
C GLY A 238 -5.20 -3.85 -22.17
N THR A 239 -5.24 -2.55 -22.50
CA THR A 239 -4.77 -1.98 -23.76
C THR A 239 -3.31 -1.54 -23.75
N SER A 240 -2.70 -1.40 -22.57
CA SER A 240 -1.29 -1.04 -22.48
C SER A 240 -0.53 -1.89 -21.45
N ALA A 241 0.72 -2.20 -21.79
CA ALA A 241 1.66 -2.72 -20.81
C ALA A 241 1.92 -1.62 -19.77
N MET A 242 1.85 -1.97 -18.49
CA MET A 242 2.32 -1.10 -17.44
C MET A 242 3.83 -0.89 -17.63
N ARG A 243 4.21 0.14 -18.36
CA ARG A 243 5.55 0.69 -18.25
C ARG A 243 5.55 1.54 -16.98
N VAL A 244 5.95 0.95 -15.87
CA VAL A 244 6.72 1.73 -14.91
C VAL A 244 8.06 1.91 -15.60
N THR A 245 8.16 2.93 -16.43
CA THR A 245 9.45 3.44 -16.83
C THR A 245 10.04 4.02 -15.55
N ASP A 246 10.93 3.25 -14.93
CA ASP A 246 12.07 3.82 -14.22
C ASP A 246 12.95 4.52 -15.27
N ASP A 247 12.37 5.47 -15.98
CA ASP A 247 13.11 6.54 -16.64
C ASP A 247 13.45 7.59 -15.56
N SER A 248 14.13 7.15 -14.53
CA SER A 248 15.16 7.95 -13.87
C SER A 248 16.35 7.99 -14.84
N GLY A 249 16.08 8.44 -16.05
CA GLY A 249 17.08 8.99 -16.94
C GLY A 249 17.69 10.16 -16.21
N GLY A 250 18.97 10.06 -15.93
CA GLY A 250 19.76 10.91 -15.07
C GLY A 250 19.50 12.43 -15.23
N LEU A 251 19.56 13.05 -14.12
CA LEU A 251 20.23 14.32 -13.88
C LEU A 251 21.26 14.09 -12.81
#